data_8e0a2a0d1a6c647ce2e39f024f4e3cd9
#
_entry.id   8e0a2a0d1a6c647ce2e39f024f4e3cd9
#
_cell.length_a   1.000
_cell.length_b   1.000
_cell.length_c   1.000
_cell.angle_alpha   90.00
_cell.angle_beta   90.00
_cell.angle_gamma   90.00
#
_symmetry.space_group_name_H-M   'P 1'
#
loop_
_entity.id
_entity.type
_entity.pdbx_description
1 polymer ?
#
loop_
_entity_poly.entity_id
_entity_poly.type
_entity_poly.pdbx_seq_one_letter_code
_entity_poly.pdbx_strand_id
1 'polypeptide(L)'
;QSFLEDYCYTRNVSQATMDALNTFINRLNDINNGRGFVLRHFMGDPISLSVDFKEATNNYISSCQERGNVQTTLKWKTGKCTYFCFLIQQLGCESPGRLTASLATKACLQIKNKDAWRCVREFLQFLYERGYTDMNFSFVVPKARKKAVLPSVYSPEEIRKIESSVDTSSVSGKRNLCILLLASRLVMRSGDIVKLSFSEVDFGNGRINYIQEKTGK
;
A
#
# COMPACT_ATOMS: atom_id res chain seq x y z
N GLN A 1 -14.91 -3.49 26.75
CA GLN A 1 -13.59 -4.11 26.42
C GLN A 1 -13.63 -5.63 26.66
N SER A 2 -14.21 -6.13 27.75
CA SER A 2 -14.26 -7.56 28.09
C SER A 2 -15.02 -8.43 27.07
N PHE A 3 -16.15 -7.95 26.52
CA PHE A 3 -16.96 -8.73 25.56
C PHE A 3 -16.21 -9.06 24.27
N LEU A 4 -15.39 -8.14 23.78
CA LEU A 4 -14.58 -8.38 22.59
C LEU A 4 -13.43 -9.34 22.82
N GLU A 5 -12.79 -9.22 23.98
CA GLU A 5 -11.69 -10.13 24.36
C GLU A 5 -12.24 -11.55 24.49
N ASP A 6 -13.38 -11.74 25.12
CA ASP A 6 -14.05 -13.04 25.23
C ASP A 6 -14.53 -13.57 23.86
N TYR A 7 -15.11 -12.73 23.03
CA TYR A 7 -15.59 -13.11 21.69
C TYR A 7 -14.43 -13.58 20.80
N CYS A 8 -13.30 -12.89 20.87
CA CYS A 8 -12.14 -13.19 20.04
C CYS A 8 -11.34 -14.39 20.55
N TYR A 9 -11.28 -14.56 21.87
CA TYR A 9 -10.64 -15.72 22.49
C TYR A 9 -11.42 -17.02 22.19
N THR A 10 -12.75 -17.00 22.27
CA THR A 10 -13.59 -18.17 22.01
C THR A 10 -13.64 -18.58 20.54
N ARG A 11 -13.35 -17.68 19.58
CA ARG A 11 -13.44 -17.95 18.15
C ARG A 11 -12.11 -17.98 17.41
N ASN A 12 -10.99 -17.89 18.10
CA ASN A 12 -9.64 -17.91 17.54
C ASN A 12 -9.48 -16.96 16.33
N VAL A 13 -9.92 -15.72 16.52
CA VAL A 13 -9.97 -14.70 15.45
C VAL A 13 -8.57 -14.17 15.14
N SER A 14 -8.26 -13.92 13.88
CA SER A 14 -6.96 -13.36 13.51
C SER A 14 -6.74 -11.95 14.09
N GLN A 15 -5.47 -11.55 14.31
CA GLN A 15 -5.13 -10.21 14.80
C GLN A 15 -5.73 -9.12 13.90
N ALA A 16 -5.72 -9.31 12.58
CA ALA A 16 -6.32 -8.37 11.63
C ALA A 16 -7.83 -8.18 11.85
N THR A 17 -8.54 -9.24 12.22
CA THR A 17 -9.97 -9.17 12.55
C THR A 17 -10.19 -8.44 13.87
N MET A 18 -9.30 -8.66 14.88
CA MET A 18 -9.30 -7.90 16.13
C MET A 18 -9.13 -6.41 15.89
N ASP A 19 -8.18 -6.03 15.09
CA ASP A 19 -7.88 -4.62 14.76
C ASP A 19 -9.06 -3.96 14.02
N ALA A 20 -9.73 -4.69 13.12
CA ALA A 20 -10.93 -4.22 12.43
C ALA A 20 -12.10 -4.02 13.37
N LEU A 21 -12.34 -4.95 14.31
CA LEU A 21 -13.40 -4.85 15.33
C LEU A 21 -13.14 -3.68 16.29
N ASN A 22 -11.92 -3.52 16.77
CA ASN A 22 -11.54 -2.38 17.62
C ASN A 22 -11.73 -1.04 16.89
N THR A 23 -11.38 -0.98 15.60
CA THR A 23 -11.61 0.20 14.76
C THR A 23 -13.11 0.50 14.65
N PHE A 24 -13.94 -0.50 14.42
CA PHE A 24 -15.38 -0.35 14.31
C PHE A 24 -16.00 0.17 15.63
N ILE A 25 -15.62 -0.40 16.76
CA ILE A 25 -16.13 0.02 18.09
C ILE A 25 -15.70 1.45 18.42
N ASN A 26 -14.45 1.81 18.14
CA ASN A 26 -14.00 3.19 18.33
C ASN A 26 -14.82 4.18 17.51
N ARG A 27 -15.22 3.80 16.28
CA ARG A 27 -16.12 4.62 15.44
C ARG A 27 -17.52 4.73 16.01
N LEU A 28 -18.09 3.63 16.51
CA LEU A 28 -19.40 3.67 17.20
C LEU A 28 -19.36 4.56 18.43
N ASN A 29 -18.30 4.48 19.22
CA ASN A 29 -18.12 5.33 20.40
C ASN A 29 -17.97 6.81 20.01
N ASP A 30 -17.30 7.15 18.91
CA ASP A 30 -17.21 8.53 18.44
C ASP A 30 -18.59 9.07 18.03
N ILE A 31 -19.38 8.27 17.31
CA ILE A 31 -20.76 8.64 16.93
C ILE A 31 -21.63 8.83 18.17
N ASN A 32 -21.56 7.91 19.13
CA ASN A 32 -22.33 7.96 20.38
C ASN A 32 -21.96 9.18 21.24
N ASN A 33 -20.72 9.62 21.19
CA ASN A 33 -20.21 10.80 21.88
C ASN A 33 -20.39 12.11 21.08
N GLY A 34 -21.19 12.09 20.01
CA GLY A 34 -21.51 13.28 19.19
C GLY A 34 -20.33 13.81 18.36
N ARG A 35 -19.24 13.03 18.20
CA ARG A 35 -18.04 13.45 17.46
C ARG A 35 -18.13 13.22 15.95
N GLY A 36 -19.25 12.65 15.47
CA GLY A 36 -19.41 12.28 14.06
C GLY A 36 -18.48 11.17 13.60
N PHE A 37 -18.39 10.96 12.27
CA PHE A 37 -17.51 9.94 11.68
C PHE A 37 -16.09 10.48 11.55
N VAL A 38 -15.24 10.22 12.54
CA VAL A 38 -13.83 10.60 12.50
C VAL A 38 -13.04 9.48 11.84
N LEU A 39 -12.45 9.75 10.66
CA LEU A 39 -11.43 8.90 10.07
C LEU A 39 -10.17 8.96 10.93
N ARG A 40 -10.06 8.09 11.91
CA ARG A 40 -8.81 7.88 12.62
C ARG A 40 -7.90 7.05 11.71
N HIS A 41 -6.99 7.71 11.01
CA HIS A 41 -5.81 7.00 10.58
C HIS A 41 -5.04 6.63 11.85
N PHE A 42 -4.81 5.35 12.07
CA PHE A 42 -3.79 4.87 13.01
C PHE A 42 -2.42 5.36 12.48
N MET A 43 -2.14 6.61 12.71
CA MET A 43 -0.78 7.12 12.67
C MET A 43 -0.24 6.78 14.05
N GLY A 44 0.58 5.74 14.16
CA GLY A 44 1.49 5.65 15.29
C GLY A 44 2.20 7.00 15.45
N ASP A 45 2.76 7.28 16.61
CA ASP A 45 3.51 8.52 16.86
C ASP A 45 4.35 8.85 15.63
N PRO A 46 4.31 10.11 15.15
CA PRO A 46 5.01 10.47 13.94
C PRO A 46 6.49 10.12 14.12
N ILE A 47 7.00 9.26 13.22
CA ILE A 47 8.40 8.88 13.25
C ILE A 47 9.24 10.15 13.13
N SER A 48 9.93 10.50 14.21
CA SER A 48 10.86 11.61 14.22
C SER A 48 12.21 11.15 13.70
N LEU A 49 12.63 11.68 12.56
CA LEU A 49 13.95 11.45 12.00
C LEU A 49 14.89 12.60 12.40
N SER A 50 16.17 12.29 12.53
CA SER A 50 17.23 13.31 12.60
C SER A 50 17.20 14.22 11.37
N VAL A 51 17.75 15.41 11.48
CA VAL A 51 17.78 16.39 10.38
C VAL A 51 18.42 15.79 9.14
N ASP A 52 19.56 15.12 9.29
CA ASP A 52 20.33 14.54 8.19
C ASP A 52 19.53 13.43 7.45
N PHE A 53 18.89 12.51 8.19
CA PHE A 53 18.08 11.47 7.57
C PHE A 53 16.80 12.03 6.92
N LYS A 54 16.21 13.07 7.52
CA LYS A 54 15.05 13.75 6.95
C LYS A 54 15.42 14.43 5.62
N GLU A 55 16.54 15.14 5.59
CA GLU A 55 17.05 15.78 4.38
C GLU A 55 17.36 14.75 3.29
N ALA A 56 18.13 13.71 3.61
CA ALA A 56 18.48 12.64 2.67
C ALA A 56 17.25 11.94 2.10
N THR A 57 16.24 11.69 2.95
CA THR A 57 14.97 11.07 2.51
C THR A 57 14.21 12.01 1.58
N ASN A 58 14.09 13.29 1.90
CA ASN A 58 13.41 14.28 1.06
C ASN A 58 14.10 14.40 -0.30
N ASN A 59 15.44 14.50 -0.33
CA ASN A 59 16.19 14.59 -1.57
C ASN A 59 16.05 13.34 -2.44
N TYR A 60 15.97 12.13 -1.83
CA TYR A 60 15.65 10.91 -2.55
C TYR A 60 14.25 10.94 -3.17
N ILE A 61 13.25 11.39 -2.42
CA ILE A 61 11.87 11.46 -2.92
C ILE A 61 11.75 12.49 -4.03
N SER A 62 12.40 13.66 -3.93
CA SER A 62 12.47 14.65 -5.01
C SER A 62 13.09 14.06 -6.28
N SER A 63 14.21 13.34 -6.15
CA SER A 63 14.82 12.62 -7.28
C SER A 63 13.89 11.56 -7.90
N CYS A 64 13.07 10.89 -7.09
CA CYS A 64 12.05 9.96 -7.59
C CYS A 64 10.94 10.70 -8.34
N GLN A 65 10.53 11.88 -7.89
CA GLN A 65 9.54 12.72 -8.55
C GLN A 65 10.03 13.21 -9.91
N GLU A 66 11.27 13.68 -9.99
CA GLU A 66 11.93 14.09 -11.25
C GLU A 66 11.97 12.94 -12.26
N ARG A 67 12.13 11.70 -11.80
CA ARG A 67 12.06 10.49 -12.63
C ARG A 67 10.63 10.08 -13.03
N GLY A 68 9.62 10.89 -12.76
CA GLY A 68 8.24 10.67 -13.18
C GLY A 68 7.46 9.66 -12.32
N ASN A 69 7.90 9.38 -11.08
CA ASN A 69 7.11 8.51 -10.19
C ASN A 69 5.80 9.19 -9.79
N VAL A 70 4.68 8.45 -9.89
CA VAL A 70 3.36 8.94 -9.49
C VAL A 70 3.25 9.11 -7.96
N GLN A 71 2.38 10.00 -7.52
CA GLN A 71 2.22 10.42 -6.12
C GLN A 71 1.99 9.24 -5.15
N THR A 72 1.24 8.22 -5.56
CA THR A 72 1.02 7.01 -4.74
C THR A 72 2.32 6.25 -4.50
N THR A 73 3.18 6.15 -5.52
CA THR A 73 4.52 5.52 -5.42
C THR A 73 5.44 6.35 -4.53
N LEU A 74 5.41 7.69 -4.65
CA LEU A 74 6.21 8.58 -3.80
C LEU A 74 5.83 8.42 -2.33
N LYS A 75 4.54 8.47 -1.99
CA LYS A 75 4.04 8.23 -0.63
C LYS A 75 4.51 6.88 -0.07
N TRP A 76 4.40 5.83 -0.88
CA TRP A 76 4.85 4.50 -0.49
C TRP A 76 6.37 4.46 -0.23
N LYS A 77 7.18 5.02 -1.12
CA LYS A 77 8.64 5.11 -0.97
C LYS A 77 9.01 5.92 0.27
N THR A 78 8.39 7.09 0.48
CA THR A 78 8.60 7.91 1.68
C THR A 78 8.41 7.08 2.94
N GLY A 79 7.29 6.40 3.09
CA GLY A 79 7.03 5.57 4.27
C GLY A 79 8.06 4.46 4.48
N LYS A 80 8.57 3.83 3.39
CA LYS A 80 9.59 2.77 3.51
C LYS A 80 10.96 3.31 3.88
N CYS A 81 11.37 4.43 3.28
CA CYS A 81 12.65 5.07 3.61
C CYS A 81 12.63 5.64 5.04
N THR A 82 11.56 6.34 5.43
CA THR A 82 11.39 6.86 6.79
C THR A 82 11.47 5.73 7.83
N TYR A 83 10.77 4.62 7.60
CA TYR A 83 10.81 3.47 8.50
C TYR A 83 12.20 2.84 8.58
N PHE A 84 12.91 2.71 7.46
CA PHE A 84 14.29 2.21 7.44
C PHE A 84 15.22 3.13 8.21
N CYS A 85 15.16 4.45 8.00
CA CYS A 85 15.96 5.43 8.74
C CYS A 85 15.66 5.39 10.24
N PHE A 86 14.39 5.24 10.62
CA PHE A 86 13.99 5.08 12.01
C PHE A 86 14.67 3.84 12.65
N LEU A 87 14.66 2.69 11.96
CA LEU A 87 15.33 1.51 12.46
C LEU A 87 16.85 1.72 12.64
N ILE A 88 17.47 2.45 11.71
CA ILE A 88 18.88 2.82 11.80
C ILE A 88 19.14 3.71 13.03
N GLN A 89 18.27 4.69 13.29
CA GLN A 89 18.38 5.56 14.47
C GLN A 89 18.20 4.77 15.78
N GLN A 90 17.28 3.82 15.84
CA GLN A 90 17.13 2.92 16.99
C GLN A 90 18.36 2.06 17.26
N LEU A 91 19.22 1.86 16.26
CA LEU A 91 20.50 1.20 16.37
C LEU A 91 21.67 2.16 16.72
N GLY A 92 21.36 3.42 17.05
CA GLY A 92 22.34 4.43 17.52
C GLY A 92 23.05 5.20 16.40
N CYS A 93 22.53 5.18 15.15
CA CYS A 93 23.11 5.94 14.05
C CYS A 93 22.19 7.10 13.66
N GLU A 94 22.60 8.33 13.90
CA GLU A 94 21.79 9.52 13.72
C GLU A 94 22.03 10.25 12.38
N SER A 95 23.04 9.84 11.61
CA SER A 95 23.33 10.45 10.31
C SER A 95 23.74 9.40 9.26
N PRO A 96 23.44 9.61 7.96
CA PRO A 96 23.84 8.70 6.90
C PRO A 96 25.35 8.46 6.84
N GLY A 97 26.18 9.47 7.13
CA GLY A 97 27.65 9.36 7.08
C GLY A 97 28.24 8.40 8.13
N ARG A 98 27.47 8.05 9.16
CA ARG A 98 27.88 7.05 10.19
C ARG A 98 27.30 5.65 9.90
N LEU A 99 26.61 5.47 8.79
CA LEU A 99 26.02 4.19 8.42
C LEU A 99 27.13 3.14 8.16
N THR A 100 26.92 1.95 8.69
CA THR A 100 27.81 0.81 8.45
C THR A 100 27.03 -0.35 7.84
N ALA A 101 27.72 -1.28 7.17
CA ALA A 101 27.10 -2.48 6.60
C ALA A 101 26.35 -3.31 7.65
N SER A 102 26.91 -3.39 8.88
CA SER A 102 26.28 -4.12 10.00
C SER A 102 24.96 -3.48 10.41
N LEU A 103 24.91 -2.15 10.56
CA LEU A 103 23.69 -1.41 10.92
C LEU A 103 22.62 -1.55 9.82
N ALA A 104 23.00 -1.37 8.55
CA ALA A 104 22.10 -1.52 7.42
C ALA A 104 21.52 -2.94 7.35
N THR A 105 22.34 -3.98 7.58
CA THR A 105 21.89 -5.37 7.63
C THR A 105 20.90 -5.60 8.77
N LYS A 106 21.23 -5.17 9.99
CA LYS A 106 20.36 -5.30 11.17
C LYS A 106 19.00 -4.62 10.95
N ALA A 107 18.98 -3.43 10.36
CA ALA A 107 17.74 -2.72 10.03
C ALA A 107 16.94 -3.47 8.96
N CYS A 108 17.58 -3.97 7.90
CA CYS A 108 16.90 -4.76 6.86
C CYS A 108 16.25 -6.03 7.41
N LEU A 109 16.88 -6.72 8.36
CA LEU A 109 16.33 -7.92 8.98
C LEU A 109 15.06 -7.65 9.80
N GLN A 110 14.87 -6.44 10.31
CA GLN A 110 13.66 -6.04 11.02
C GLN A 110 12.49 -5.71 10.08
N ILE A 111 12.75 -5.52 8.79
CA ILE A 111 11.72 -5.21 7.80
C ILE A 111 11.00 -6.49 7.39
N LYS A 112 9.79 -6.69 7.90
CA LYS A 112 8.95 -7.88 7.59
C LYS A 112 8.47 -7.90 6.13
N ASN A 113 8.16 -6.73 5.56
CA ASN A 113 7.68 -6.63 4.18
C ASN A 113 8.85 -6.64 3.19
N LYS A 114 9.03 -7.77 2.52
CA LYS A 114 10.10 -7.96 1.52
C LYS A 114 10.01 -7.04 0.30
N ASP A 115 8.82 -6.51 -0.02
CA ASP A 115 8.67 -5.55 -1.13
C ASP A 115 9.36 -4.21 -0.80
N ALA A 116 9.49 -3.85 0.48
CA ALA A 116 10.23 -2.69 0.92
C ALA A 116 11.74 -2.78 0.63
N TRP A 117 12.31 -3.99 0.56
CA TRP A 117 13.75 -4.18 0.34
C TRP A 117 14.22 -3.60 -1.01
N ARG A 118 13.38 -3.64 -2.03
CA ARG A 118 13.71 -2.98 -3.30
C ARG A 118 13.86 -1.48 -3.12
N CYS A 119 12.91 -0.85 -2.42
CA CYS A 119 12.95 0.59 -2.15
C CYS A 119 14.16 0.97 -1.29
N VAL A 120 14.44 0.20 -0.24
CA VAL A 120 15.62 0.42 0.64
C VAL A 120 16.91 0.28 -0.15
N ARG A 121 17.01 -0.68 -1.07
CA ARG A 121 18.20 -0.83 -1.92
C ARG A 121 18.39 0.38 -2.83
N GLU A 122 17.33 0.85 -3.48
CA GLU A 122 17.37 2.06 -4.31
C GLU A 122 17.75 3.30 -3.49
N PHE A 123 17.28 3.39 -2.26
CA PHE A 123 17.61 4.49 -1.34
C PHE A 123 19.08 4.44 -0.90
N LEU A 124 19.60 3.28 -0.49
CA LEU A 124 21.01 3.11 -0.12
C LEU A 124 21.97 3.39 -1.29
N GLN A 125 21.58 3.00 -2.49
CA GLN A 125 22.30 3.36 -3.70
C GLN A 125 22.34 4.89 -3.89
N PHE A 126 21.19 5.55 -3.75
CA PHE A 126 21.07 7.00 -3.84
C PHE A 126 21.94 7.71 -2.78
N LEU A 127 21.96 7.24 -1.53
CA LEU A 127 22.80 7.82 -0.48
C LEU A 127 24.27 7.82 -0.88
N TYR A 128 24.75 6.73 -1.45
CA TYR A 128 26.13 6.64 -1.96
C TYR A 128 26.38 7.56 -3.16
N GLU A 129 25.48 7.53 -4.16
CA GLU A 129 25.62 8.35 -5.37
C GLU A 129 25.62 9.86 -5.09
N ARG A 130 24.97 10.29 -4.00
CA ARG A 130 24.92 11.70 -3.55
C ARG A 130 25.95 12.04 -2.48
N GLY A 131 26.84 11.13 -2.12
CA GLY A 131 27.90 11.37 -1.15
C GLY A 131 27.44 11.45 0.31
N TYR A 132 26.24 10.96 0.64
CA TYR A 132 25.78 10.85 2.01
C TYR A 132 26.48 9.72 2.77
N THR A 133 27.00 8.73 2.08
CA THR A 133 27.75 7.59 2.62
C THR A 133 29.02 7.35 1.81
N ASP A 134 30.11 6.96 2.49
CA ASP A 134 31.40 6.68 1.84
C ASP A 134 31.37 5.39 1.02
N MET A 135 30.43 4.49 1.32
CA MET A 135 30.30 3.19 0.65
C MET A 135 28.84 2.94 0.22
N ASN A 136 28.72 2.20 -0.86
CA ASN A 136 27.41 1.72 -1.32
C ASN A 136 26.96 0.51 -0.50
N PHE A 137 25.99 0.70 0.39
CA PHE A 137 25.44 -0.37 1.22
C PHE A 137 24.25 -1.11 0.58
N SER A 138 23.89 -0.82 -0.67
CA SER A 138 22.75 -1.47 -1.33
C SER A 138 22.91 -3.00 -1.46
N PHE A 139 24.14 -3.51 -1.43
CA PHE A 139 24.47 -4.93 -1.54
C PHE A 139 24.04 -5.74 -0.29
N VAL A 140 23.96 -5.12 0.89
CA VAL A 140 23.54 -5.82 2.13
C VAL A 140 22.05 -6.12 2.16
N VAL A 141 21.25 -5.47 1.31
CA VAL A 141 19.80 -5.67 1.27
C VAL A 141 19.47 -7.01 0.60
N PRO A 142 18.79 -7.93 1.31
CA PRO A 142 18.49 -9.25 0.76
C PRO A 142 17.67 -9.18 -0.53
N LYS A 143 17.99 -10.04 -1.49
CA LYS A 143 17.17 -10.21 -2.70
C LYS A 143 15.97 -11.09 -2.39
N ALA A 144 14.76 -10.53 -2.42
CA ALA A 144 13.55 -11.33 -2.28
C ALA A 144 13.35 -12.19 -3.53
N ARG A 145 13.42 -13.51 -3.39
CA ARG A 145 12.95 -14.42 -4.44
C ARG A 145 11.43 -14.47 -4.34
N LYS A 146 10.73 -13.98 -5.36
CA LYS A 146 9.29 -14.23 -5.49
C LYS A 146 9.12 -15.69 -5.90
N LYS A 147 8.37 -16.46 -5.09
CA LYS A 147 7.88 -17.76 -5.59
C LYS A 147 6.97 -17.46 -6.78
N ALA A 148 7.24 -18.10 -7.91
CA ALA A 148 6.31 -18.08 -9.03
C ALA A 148 5.03 -18.80 -8.57
N VAL A 149 4.02 -18.03 -8.21
CA VAL A 149 2.67 -18.56 -7.95
C VAL A 149 1.96 -18.51 -9.29
N LEU A 150 1.49 -19.67 -9.76
CA LEU A 150 0.62 -19.71 -10.93
C LEU A 150 -0.61 -18.85 -10.63
N PRO A 151 -0.98 -17.94 -11.53
CA PRO A 151 -2.21 -17.17 -11.35
C PRO A 151 -3.40 -18.13 -11.22
N SER A 152 -4.25 -17.90 -10.22
CA SER A 152 -5.56 -18.59 -10.20
C SER A 152 -6.41 -18.07 -11.35
N VAL A 153 -6.89 -18.98 -12.16
CA VAL A 153 -7.77 -18.66 -13.31
C VAL A 153 -9.14 -19.22 -13.00
N TYR A 154 -10.16 -18.39 -13.08
CA TYR A 154 -11.54 -18.83 -12.98
C TYR A 154 -12.00 -19.43 -14.30
N SER A 155 -12.72 -20.55 -14.25
CA SER A 155 -13.35 -21.12 -15.44
C SER A 155 -14.51 -20.23 -15.93
N PRO A 156 -14.90 -20.32 -17.19
CA PRO A 156 -16.07 -19.59 -17.69
C PRO A 156 -17.36 -19.89 -16.92
N GLU A 157 -17.49 -21.10 -16.38
CA GLU A 157 -18.61 -21.53 -15.54
C GLU A 157 -18.60 -20.84 -14.18
N GLU A 158 -17.44 -20.74 -13.55
CA GLU A 158 -17.27 -20.02 -12.27
C GLU A 158 -17.57 -18.54 -12.45
N ILE A 159 -17.08 -17.91 -13.52
CA ILE A 159 -17.39 -16.51 -13.84
C ILE A 159 -18.89 -16.30 -13.98
N ARG A 160 -19.59 -17.17 -14.75
CA ARG A 160 -21.04 -17.10 -14.91
C ARG A 160 -21.78 -17.26 -13.58
N LYS A 161 -21.34 -18.17 -12.71
CA LYS A 161 -21.92 -18.35 -11.37
C LYS A 161 -21.76 -17.10 -10.52
N ILE A 162 -20.59 -16.46 -10.55
CA ILE A 162 -20.34 -15.22 -9.82
C ILE A 162 -21.24 -14.10 -10.35
N GLU A 163 -21.32 -13.93 -11.68
CA GLU A 163 -22.16 -12.92 -12.33
C GLU A 163 -23.65 -13.11 -11.97
N SER A 164 -24.14 -14.35 -12.00
CA SER A 164 -25.54 -14.66 -11.68
C SER A 164 -25.89 -14.61 -10.19
N SER A 165 -24.90 -14.62 -9.31
CA SER A 165 -25.12 -14.54 -7.85
C SER A 165 -25.41 -13.12 -7.36
N VAL A 166 -25.21 -12.10 -8.20
CA VAL A 166 -25.44 -10.70 -7.81
C VAL A 166 -26.92 -10.37 -7.83
N ASP A 167 -27.47 -10.00 -6.67
CA ASP A 167 -28.83 -9.50 -6.59
C ASP A 167 -28.96 -8.12 -7.26
N THR A 168 -29.74 -8.07 -8.34
CA THR A 168 -29.98 -6.85 -9.13
C THR A 168 -31.27 -6.13 -8.78
N SER A 169 -31.96 -6.50 -7.71
CA SER A 169 -33.20 -5.85 -7.26
C SER A 169 -32.95 -4.41 -6.81
N SER A 170 -31.76 -4.13 -6.26
CA SER A 170 -31.35 -2.83 -5.77
C SER A 170 -30.46 -2.06 -6.77
N VAL A 171 -30.41 -0.72 -6.62
CA VAL A 171 -29.49 0.14 -7.39
C VAL A 171 -28.03 -0.25 -7.15
N SER A 172 -27.68 -0.54 -5.90
CA SER A 172 -26.34 -1.01 -5.52
C SER A 172 -25.99 -2.34 -6.19
N GLY A 173 -26.93 -3.28 -6.25
CA GLY A 173 -26.75 -4.56 -6.93
C GLY A 173 -26.52 -4.40 -8.43
N LYS A 174 -27.30 -3.55 -9.10
CA LYS A 174 -27.10 -3.23 -10.53
C LYS A 174 -25.71 -2.63 -10.78
N ARG A 175 -25.28 -1.69 -9.93
CA ARG A 175 -23.92 -1.12 -10.00
C ARG A 175 -22.84 -2.19 -9.81
N ASN A 176 -23.01 -3.07 -8.83
CA ASN A 176 -22.04 -4.12 -8.54
C ASN A 176 -21.93 -5.11 -9.70
N LEU A 177 -23.04 -5.48 -10.32
CA LEU A 177 -23.05 -6.31 -11.53
C LEU A 177 -22.33 -5.60 -12.68
N CYS A 178 -22.57 -4.30 -12.89
CA CYS A 178 -21.89 -3.53 -13.92
C CYS A 178 -20.36 -3.54 -13.70
N ILE A 179 -19.89 -3.28 -12.48
CA ILE A 179 -18.47 -3.35 -12.13
C ILE A 179 -17.89 -4.74 -12.42
N LEU A 180 -18.61 -5.79 -12.04
CA LEU A 180 -18.21 -7.17 -12.28
C LEU A 180 -18.08 -7.47 -13.76
N LEU A 181 -19.07 -7.07 -14.59
CA LEU A 181 -19.05 -7.28 -16.04
C LEU A 181 -17.91 -6.51 -16.72
N LEU A 182 -17.64 -5.27 -16.31
CA LEU A 182 -16.50 -4.49 -16.81
C LEU A 182 -15.17 -5.19 -16.49
N ALA A 183 -15.04 -5.77 -15.31
CA ALA A 183 -13.84 -6.50 -14.90
C ALA A 183 -13.71 -7.86 -15.60
N SER A 184 -14.79 -8.67 -15.65
CA SER A 184 -14.75 -10.04 -16.15
C SER A 184 -14.79 -10.14 -17.68
N ARG A 185 -15.57 -9.26 -18.34
CA ARG A 185 -15.79 -9.32 -19.79
C ARG A 185 -14.84 -8.39 -20.55
N LEU A 186 -14.59 -7.20 -20.05
CA LEU A 186 -13.72 -6.20 -20.69
C LEU A 186 -12.31 -6.16 -20.11
N VAL A 187 -12.02 -6.95 -19.07
CA VAL A 187 -10.71 -7.06 -18.42
C VAL A 187 -10.20 -5.67 -17.97
N MET A 188 -11.11 -4.78 -17.60
CA MET A 188 -10.76 -3.46 -17.11
C MET A 188 -10.12 -3.53 -15.72
N ARG A 189 -9.11 -2.70 -15.48
CA ARG A 189 -8.51 -2.61 -14.14
C ARG A 189 -9.45 -1.91 -13.18
N SER A 190 -9.43 -2.30 -11.91
CA SER A 190 -10.29 -1.72 -10.86
C SER A 190 -10.15 -0.19 -10.75
N GLY A 191 -8.94 0.34 -10.91
CA GLY A 191 -8.69 1.79 -10.90
C GLY A 191 -9.36 2.52 -12.07
N ASP A 192 -9.34 1.93 -13.25
CA ASP A 192 -9.97 2.48 -14.44
C ASP A 192 -11.51 2.41 -14.33
N ILE A 193 -12.06 1.30 -13.80
CA ILE A 193 -13.51 1.17 -13.56
C ILE A 193 -14.04 2.23 -12.59
N VAL A 194 -13.31 2.51 -11.50
CA VAL A 194 -13.72 3.51 -10.49
C VAL A 194 -13.76 4.92 -11.07
N LYS A 195 -12.92 5.21 -12.05
CA LYS A 195 -12.81 6.53 -12.70
C LYS A 195 -13.65 6.68 -13.96
N LEU A 196 -14.20 5.57 -14.46
CA LEU A 196 -15.02 5.59 -15.68
C LEU A 196 -16.21 6.54 -15.51
N SER A 197 -16.34 7.49 -16.42
CA SER A 197 -17.43 8.45 -16.50
C SER A 197 -18.42 8.10 -17.62
N PHE A 198 -19.65 8.58 -17.52
CA PHE A 198 -20.67 8.39 -18.56
C PHE A 198 -20.27 9.01 -19.90
N SER A 199 -19.44 10.06 -19.90
CA SER A 199 -18.95 10.69 -21.13
C SER A 199 -17.99 9.79 -21.94
N GLU A 200 -17.41 8.77 -21.30
CA GLU A 200 -16.52 7.80 -21.94
C GLU A 200 -17.29 6.59 -22.50
N VAL A 201 -18.60 6.51 -22.25
CA VAL A 201 -19.46 5.41 -22.71
C VAL A 201 -20.34 5.89 -23.87
N ASP A 202 -20.06 5.37 -25.05
CA ASP A 202 -20.90 5.58 -26.22
C ASP A 202 -21.97 4.47 -26.29
N PHE A 203 -23.14 4.76 -25.75
CA PHE A 203 -24.26 3.81 -25.72
C PHE A 203 -24.84 3.53 -27.11
N GLY A 204 -24.70 4.48 -28.05
CA GLY A 204 -25.21 4.33 -29.42
C GLY A 204 -24.41 3.31 -30.23
N ASN A 205 -23.10 3.32 -30.08
CA ASN A 205 -22.18 2.42 -30.77
C ASN A 205 -21.68 1.24 -29.90
N GLY A 206 -22.11 1.17 -28.63
CA GLY A 206 -21.69 0.11 -27.70
C GLY A 206 -20.19 0.13 -27.43
N ARG A 207 -19.58 1.32 -27.28
CA ARG A 207 -18.14 1.50 -27.09
C ARG A 207 -17.82 2.22 -25.78
N ILE A 208 -16.66 1.88 -25.20
CA ILE A 208 -16.08 2.59 -24.06
C ILE A 208 -14.72 3.14 -24.50
N ASN A 209 -14.54 4.46 -24.44
CA ASN A 209 -13.31 5.16 -24.81
C ASN A 209 -12.73 5.81 -23.56
N TYR A 210 -11.70 5.22 -22.98
CA TYR A 210 -11.04 5.73 -21.77
C TYR A 210 -9.52 5.60 -21.87
N ILE A 211 -8.82 6.47 -21.14
CA ILE A 211 -7.35 6.42 -21.03
C ILE A 211 -6.98 5.64 -19.78
N GLN A 212 -6.21 4.57 -19.94
CA GLN A 212 -5.75 3.76 -18.82
C GLN A 212 -4.81 4.57 -17.91
N GLU A 213 -5.18 4.74 -16.64
CA GLU A 213 -4.39 5.52 -15.68
C GLU A 213 -2.95 5.02 -15.53
N LYS A 214 -2.74 3.71 -15.53
CA LYS A 214 -1.42 3.11 -15.28
C LYS A 214 -0.46 3.22 -16.46
N THR A 215 -0.96 3.30 -17.67
CA THR A 215 -0.15 3.22 -18.90
C THR A 215 -0.24 4.47 -19.76
N GLY A 216 -1.21 5.35 -19.51
CA GLY A 216 -1.45 6.56 -20.32
C GLY A 216 -1.89 6.24 -21.74
N LYS A 217 -2.38 5.05 -22.01
CA LYS A 217 -2.83 4.56 -23.33
C LYS A 217 -4.32 4.43 -23.37
#